data_834302e629d92116e56a9f730f8b6fe7
#
_entry.id   834302e629d92116e56a9f730f8b6fe7
#
_cell.length_a   1.000
_cell.length_b   1.000
_cell.length_c   1.000
_cell.angle_alpha   90.00
_cell.angle_beta   90.00
_cell.angle_gamma   90.00
#
_symmetry.space_group_name_H-M   'P 1'
#
loop_
_entity.id
_entity.type
_entity.pdbx_description
1 polymer ?
#
loop_
_entity_poly.entity_id
_entity_poly.type
_entity_poly.pdbx_seq_one_letter_code
_entity_poly.pdbx_strand_id
1 'polypeptide(L)'
;MRTIVATLIILLYAGISKAGNTYTQQPLLQKLAVVNAEWPKQPEAKQLTTTTTITGNTSFNQWIATHLQLVEQTLRNRNTTVLTTTQKQNRTHLLDELNGYWKAGVFPVNDYLRYKNPVFIDRKGTHCAVGYLMMQSGHDDLAQRIDRNEKFAYVHEIKTAGVAQWANEHGFTVDELAWIQPGYPPTTPTFDLDSGLNGTVNTIVPDPTGQTIYAGGSFSHTTGGTACNNIAAWISGFAGYDWVPVGDGLNGTVHTLILQNNKLYAGGEFTMAGNVAANHVAVYDIALGQWQAIGSLDSTVYALAFYNGNLYAAGKFSGFLAKWNGNQWNDITGGFLYGEDARTLEVYDNRLVVGGNFELATGAIRKHIATWDGTYMGTLGMGTITPVNDLAVHNGKLIAACDIIQGTDTCAVAAFENDNWVVKLKGANNVMDYFAGTAIKSVLSHNGHLLAAGNFDCSSGMIYGSDLMELGNATPGSVDTTQYVTIPLIFTDSAINAMAVYNNSLYFGGGFVYSSNNRTNHIAQINVAFTGIDKAPVTPIQVQVYPNPATGNVTIQSNGNNILQAELLDVTGRKVLSEKLNTATARLQLNNLEPGVYTLLVQTPTGWGSTRLIKQ
;
A
#
# COMPACT_ATOMS: atom_id res chain seq x y z
N MET A 1 34.73 -6.82 -30.46
CA MET A 1 33.68 -5.78 -30.42
C MET A 1 32.46 -6.13 -29.54
N ARG A 2 32.45 -7.25 -28.80
CA ARG A 2 31.32 -7.70 -27.93
C ARG A 2 31.48 -7.39 -26.42
N THR A 3 32.64 -6.83 -26.02
CA THR A 3 33.00 -6.64 -24.60
C THR A 3 32.91 -5.17 -24.14
N ILE A 4 32.63 -4.23 -25.04
CA ILE A 4 32.70 -2.79 -24.75
C ILE A 4 31.38 -2.23 -24.13
N VAL A 5 30.22 -2.85 -24.40
CA VAL A 5 28.93 -2.35 -23.91
C VAL A 5 28.74 -2.61 -22.39
N ALA A 6 29.31 -3.70 -21.89
CA ALA A 6 29.22 -4.01 -20.44
C ALA A 6 30.17 -3.15 -19.58
N THR A 7 31.29 -2.70 -20.15
CA THR A 7 32.33 -1.96 -19.41
C THR A 7 32.01 -0.46 -19.30
N LEU A 8 31.21 0.10 -20.20
CA LEU A 8 30.90 1.53 -20.20
C LEU A 8 29.83 1.92 -19.16
N ILE A 9 28.98 0.97 -18.73
CA ILE A 9 27.95 1.19 -17.69
C ILE A 9 28.59 1.30 -16.30
N ILE A 10 29.75 0.71 -16.06
CA ILE A 10 30.45 0.72 -14.76
C ILE A 10 31.16 2.05 -14.49
N LEU A 11 31.54 2.81 -15.50
CA LEU A 11 32.38 4.01 -15.34
C LEU A 11 31.60 5.31 -15.04
N LEU A 12 30.28 5.35 -15.19
CA LEU A 12 29.47 6.54 -14.94
C LEU A 12 28.91 6.66 -13.52
N TYR A 13 29.07 5.65 -12.66
CA TYR A 13 28.57 5.64 -11.27
C TYR A 13 29.64 5.56 -10.17
N ALA A 14 30.92 5.73 -10.51
CA ALA A 14 32.03 5.67 -9.54
C ALA A 14 32.19 6.93 -8.66
N GLY A 15 31.21 7.78 -8.55
CA GLY A 15 31.36 9.11 -7.96
C GLY A 15 30.62 9.41 -6.65
N ILE A 16 29.90 8.48 -6.01
CA ILE A 16 29.36 8.73 -4.66
C ILE A 16 29.36 7.40 -3.86
N SER A 17 30.42 7.12 -3.17
CA SER A 17 30.45 6.10 -2.12
C SER A 17 30.12 6.73 -0.79
N LYS A 18 28.98 6.38 -0.17
CA LYS A 18 28.84 6.33 1.27
C LYS A 18 28.04 5.10 1.69
N ALA A 19 28.58 4.47 2.70
CA ALA A 19 28.33 3.14 3.19
C ALA A 19 26.87 2.85 3.61
N GLY A 20 26.48 1.61 3.33
CA GLY A 20 25.69 0.77 4.23
C GLY A 20 24.18 0.84 4.10
N ASN A 21 23.62 -0.04 3.30
CA ASN A 21 22.53 -0.95 3.67
C ASN A 21 22.30 -1.89 2.48
N THR A 22 22.33 -3.17 2.71
CA THR A 22 22.04 -4.20 1.71
C THR A 22 20.55 -4.19 1.39
N TYR A 23 20.16 -3.35 0.42
CA TYR A 23 18.84 -3.44 -0.20
C TYR A 23 18.81 -4.63 -1.16
N THR A 24 17.71 -5.36 -1.21
CA THR A 24 17.50 -6.44 -2.17
C THR A 24 17.60 -5.88 -3.59
N GLN A 25 18.59 -6.36 -4.34
CA GLN A 25 18.89 -5.92 -5.69
C GLN A 25 17.86 -6.53 -6.64
N GLN A 26 17.04 -5.72 -7.29
CA GLN A 26 16.19 -6.18 -8.38
C GLN A 26 16.98 -6.22 -9.69
N PRO A 27 16.78 -7.25 -10.54
CA PRO A 27 17.40 -7.30 -11.86
C PRO A 27 17.00 -6.08 -12.70
N LEU A 28 17.96 -5.49 -13.41
CA LEU A 28 17.75 -4.31 -14.26
C LEU A 28 16.56 -4.46 -15.22
N LEU A 29 16.41 -5.63 -15.84
CA LEU A 29 15.32 -5.89 -16.77
C LEU A 29 13.95 -5.74 -16.16
N GLN A 30 13.77 -6.16 -14.90
CA GLN A 30 12.49 -6.01 -14.20
C GLN A 30 12.13 -4.53 -14.01
N LYS A 31 13.08 -3.71 -13.56
CA LYS A 31 12.86 -2.26 -13.42
C LYS A 31 12.59 -1.57 -14.75
N LEU A 32 13.28 -1.95 -15.81
CA LEU A 32 13.04 -1.42 -17.15
C LEU A 32 11.67 -1.83 -17.70
N ALA A 33 11.21 -3.06 -17.42
CA ALA A 33 9.88 -3.52 -17.79
C ALA A 33 8.77 -2.74 -17.06
N VAL A 34 9.02 -2.28 -15.84
CA VAL A 34 8.11 -1.37 -15.13
C VAL A 34 8.00 -0.02 -15.85
N VAL A 35 9.07 0.52 -16.42
CA VAL A 35 9.03 1.78 -17.19
C VAL A 35 8.33 1.58 -18.53
N ASN A 36 8.67 0.48 -19.24
CA ASN A 36 8.11 0.17 -20.56
C ASN A 36 8.05 -1.35 -20.80
N ALA A 37 6.84 -1.84 -21.02
CA ALA A 37 6.49 -3.26 -21.18
C ALA A 37 7.07 -3.92 -22.43
N GLU A 38 7.63 -3.16 -23.35
CA GLU A 38 8.23 -3.71 -24.56
C GLU A 38 9.61 -4.36 -24.28
N TRP A 39 10.24 -4.09 -23.13
CA TRP A 39 11.54 -4.64 -22.80
C TRP A 39 11.63 -6.18 -22.87
N PRO A 40 10.74 -6.96 -22.26
CA PRO A 40 10.79 -8.42 -22.32
C PRO A 40 10.64 -8.98 -23.75
N LYS A 41 10.04 -8.20 -24.66
CA LYS A 41 9.84 -8.58 -26.07
C LYS A 41 11.06 -8.34 -26.95
N GLN A 42 12.02 -7.54 -26.46
CA GLN A 42 13.20 -7.17 -27.24
C GLN A 42 14.27 -8.27 -27.18
N PRO A 43 14.89 -8.63 -28.34
CA PRO A 43 15.98 -9.63 -28.35
C PRO A 43 17.16 -9.24 -27.45
N GLU A 44 17.42 -7.94 -27.34
CA GLU A 44 18.49 -7.35 -26.55
C GLU A 44 18.28 -7.49 -25.04
N ALA A 45 17.05 -7.64 -24.60
CA ALA A 45 16.72 -7.85 -23.18
C ALA A 45 17.41 -9.08 -22.59
N LYS A 46 17.58 -10.15 -23.37
CA LYS A 46 18.29 -11.36 -22.96
C LYS A 46 19.76 -11.13 -22.59
N GLN A 47 20.36 -10.05 -23.07
CA GLN A 47 21.74 -9.70 -22.76
C GLN A 47 21.87 -8.90 -21.46
N LEU A 48 20.75 -8.32 -20.95
CA LEU A 48 20.72 -7.54 -19.72
C LEU A 48 20.54 -8.40 -18.46
N THR A 49 20.15 -9.67 -18.61
CA THR A 49 19.69 -10.52 -17.50
C THR A 49 20.79 -11.08 -16.60
N THR A 50 22.07 -10.95 -16.94
CA THR A 50 23.10 -11.74 -16.27
C THR A 50 24.09 -11.00 -15.39
N THR A 51 24.21 -9.67 -15.42
CA THR A 51 25.33 -9.03 -14.70
C THR A 51 25.10 -7.59 -14.20
N THR A 52 23.97 -6.95 -14.44
CA THR A 52 23.82 -5.54 -14.07
C THR A 52 22.77 -5.36 -12.98
N THR A 53 23.22 -5.26 -11.76
CA THR A 53 22.42 -4.81 -10.60
C THR A 53 22.67 -3.32 -10.39
N ILE A 54 21.61 -2.54 -10.32
CA ILE A 54 21.69 -1.13 -9.92
C ILE A 54 21.37 -1.06 -8.43
N THR A 55 22.34 -0.55 -7.67
CA THR A 55 22.17 -0.28 -6.25
C THR A 55 21.77 1.16 -6.05
N GLY A 56 20.74 1.41 -5.24
CA GLY A 56 20.43 2.74 -4.73
C GLY A 56 19.03 3.25 -5.05
N ASN A 57 18.62 4.19 -4.25
CA ASN A 57 17.38 4.93 -4.34
C ASN A 57 17.35 5.78 -5.61
N THR A 58 16.60 5.33 -6.60
CA THR A 58 16.54 5.96 -7.92
C THR A 58 15.10 6.43 -8.17
N SER A 59 14.89 7.70 -8.41
CA SER A 59 13.56 8.24 -8.73
C SER A 59 13.00 7.63 -10.01
N PHE A 60 11.68 7.63 -10.19
CA PHE A 60 11.08 7.10 -11.42
C PHE A 60 11.54 7.87 -12.67
N ASN A 61 11.77 9.19 -12.56
CA ASN A 61 12.32 9.97 -13.67
C ASN A 61 13.75 9.53 -14.05
N GLN A 62 14.57 9.13 -13.09
CA GLN A 62 15.88 8.55 -13.38
C GLN A 62 15.74 7.19 -14.08
N TRP A 63 14.72 6.39 -13.72
CA TRP A 63 14.41 5.16 -14.43
C TRP A 63 13.94 5.41 -15.87
N ILE A 64 13.12 6.45 -16.12
CA ILE A 64 12.74 6.87 -17.47
C ILE A 64 14.00 7.28 -18.26
N ALA A 65 14.88 8.09 -17.67
CA ALA A 65 16.13 8.49 -18.34
C ALA A 65 17.02 7.29 -18.67
N THR A 66 17.17 6.34 -17.71
CA THR A 66 17.93 5.09 -17.92
C THR A 66 17.32 4.24 -19.02
N HIS A 67 16.00 4.09 -19.03
CA HIS A 67 15.25 3.40 -20.07
C HIS A 67 15.54 4.01 -21.45
N LEU A 68 15.34 5.32 -21.61
CA LEU A 68 15.53 6.02 -22.87
C LEU A 68 16.99 5.99 -23.33
N GLN A 69 17.94 6.08 -22.41
CA GLN A 69 19.38 5.93 -22.70
C GLN A 69 19.68 4.57 -23.30
N LEU A 70 19.19 3.50 -22.69
CA LEU A 70 19.45 2.13 -23.16
C LEU A 70 18.75 1.85 -24.49
N VAL A 71 17.52 2.35 -24.67
CA VAL A 71 16.78 2.25 -25.94
C VAL A 71 17.54 2.99 -27.05
N GLU A 72 17.92 4.24 -26.82
CA GLU A 72 18.68 5.04 -27.80
C GLU A 72 19.97 4.36 -28.21
N GLN A 73 20.79 3.89 -27.25
CA GLN A 73 22.04 3.18 -27.53
C GLN A 73 21.80 1.90 -28.33
N THR A 74 20.74 1.14 -28.00
CA THR A 74 20.41 -0.08 -28.73
C THR A 74 19.95 0.22 -30.15
N LEU A 75 19.09 1.22 -30.33
CA LEU A 75 18.60 1.61 -31.65
C LEU A 75 19.69 2.13 -32.59
N ARG A 76 20.74 2.77 -32.05
CA ARG A 76 21.93 3.16 -32.83
C ARG A 76 22.70 1.96 -33.36
N ASN A 77 22.72 0.85 -32.64
CA ASN A 77 23.46 -0.36 -33.00
C ASN A 77 22.64 -1.33 -33.87
N ARG A 78 21.34 -1.08 -34.07
CA ARG A 78 20.52 -1.93 -34.94
C ARG A 78 20.93 -1.83 -36.40
N ASN A 79 20.74 -2.95 -37.11
CA ASN A 79 21.02 -3.03 -38.54
C ASN A 79 20.05 -2.14 -39.33
N THR A 80 20.57 -1.18 -40.05
CA THR A 80 19.84 -0.21 -40.87
C THR A 80 20.11 -0.38 -42.39
N THR A 81 20.59 -1.53 -42.84
CA THR A 81 20.93 -1.77 -44.26
C THR A 81 19.75 -1.60 -45.19
N VAL A 82 18.54 -1.88 -44.71
CA VAL A 82 17.29 -1.77 -45.46
C VAL A 82 16.78 -0.34 -45.60
N LEU A 83 17.30 0.62 -44.84
CA LEU A 83 16.87 2.01 -44.84
C LEU A 83 17.57 2.79 -45.97
N THR A 84 16.86 3.71 -46.60
CA THR A 84 17.41 4.69 -47.54
C THR A 84 18.40 5.64 -46.85
N THR A 85 19.18 6.36 -47.60
CA THR A 85 20.13 7.36 -47.07
C THR A 85 19.40 8.43 -46.26
N THR A 86 18.26 8.93 -46.77
CA THR A 86 17.42 9.94 -46.07
C THR A 86 16.89 9.40 -44.77
N GLN A 87 16.34 8.18 -44.76
CA GLN A 87 15.85 7.56 -43.51
C GLN A 87 16.95 7.35 -42.48
N LYS A 88 18.17 7.00 -42.90
CA LYS A 88 19.31 6.89 -41.99
C LYS A 88 19.69 8.23 -41.38
N GLN A 89 19.69 9.29 -42.18
CA GLN A 89 19.98 10.64 -41.70
C GLN A 89 18.92 11.11 -40.70
N ASN A 90 17.65 10.97 -41.07
CA ASN A 90 16.53 11.33 -40.17
C ASN A 90 16.56 10.55 -38.86
N ARG A 91 16.79 9.24 -38.94
CA ARG A 91 16.93 8.39 -37.73
C ARG A 91 18.08 8.84 -36.83
N THR A 92 19.25 9.12 -37.42
CA THR A 92 20.41 9.56 -36.65
C THR A 92 20.09 10.89 -35.93
N HIS A 93 19.55 11.85 -36.67
CA HIS A 93 19.15 13.13 -36.11
C HIS A 93 18.16 12.96 -34.93
N LEU A 94 17.09 12.17 -35.10
CA LEU A 94 16.11 11.98 -34.03
C LEU A 94 16.66 11.16 -32.85
N LEU A 95 17.62 10.27 -33.04
CA LEU A 95 18.31 9.65 -31.93
C LEU A 95 19.22 10.63 -31.17
N ASP A 96 19.78 11.66 -31.87
CA ASP A 96 20.52 12.74 -31.22
C ASP A 96 19.57 13.63 -30.39
N GLU A 97 18.36 13.92 -30.90
CA GLU A 97 17.30 14.61 -30.16
C GLU A 97 16.84 13.80 -28.95
N LEU A 98 16.64 12.50 -29.09
CA LEU A 98 16.31 11.61 -27.97
C LEU A 98 17.39 11.62 -26.89
N ASN A 99 18.66 11.70 -27.29
CA ASN A 99 19.80 11.84 -26.37
C ASN A 99 19.73 13.14 -25.58
N GLY A 100 19.40 14.26 -26.25
CA GLY A 100 19.14 15.54 -25.58
C GLY A 100 17.97 15.48 -24.60
N TYR A 101 16.86 14.85 -25.02
CA TYR A 101 15.63 14.74 -24.24
C TYR A 101 15.83 14.01 -22.91
N TRP A 102 16.41 12.77 -22.93
CA TRP A 102 16.57 12.04 -21.68
C TRP A 102 17.65 12.65 -20.77
N LYS A 103 18.65 13.35 -21.31
CA LYS A 103 19.64 14.09 -20.51
C LYS A 103 19.04 15.32 -19.83
N ALA A 104 18.10 16.00 -20.49
CA ALA A 104 17.37 17.11 -19.88
C ALA A 104 16.52 16.65 -18.68
N GLY A 105 16.05 15.40 -18.66
CA GLY A 105 15.33 14.81 -17.55
C GLY A 105 13.95 15.43 -17.27
N VAL A 106 13.40 16.17 -18.26
CA VAL A 106 12.09 16.81 -18.19
C VAL A 106 11.09 15.96 -18.93
N PHE A 107 10.25 15.25 -18.18
CA PHE A 107 9.27 14.30 -18.71
C PHE A 107 7.84 14.75 -18.41
N PRO A 108 6.84 14.29 -19.19
CA PRO A 108 5.44 14.55 -18.90
C PRO A 108 5.03 14.10 -17.50
N VAL A 109 4.09 14.85 -16.97
CA VAL A 109 3.48 14.61 -15.68
C VAL A 109 2.11 13.97 -15.88
N ASN A 110 1.87 12.80 -15.29
CA ASN A 110 0.57 12.15 -15.32
C ASN A 110 -0.30 12.63 -14.15
N ASP A 111 -0.92 13.80 -14.30
CA ASP A 111 -1.88 14.38 -13.36
C ASP A 111 -3.35 14.13 -13.79
N TYR A 112 -3.57 13.16 -14.66
CA TYR A 112 -4.86 12.80 -15.23
C TYR A 112 -5.41 11.48 -14.70
N LEU A 113 -4.56 10.46 -14.61
CA LEU A 113 -4.92 9.08 -14.30
C LEU A 113 -4.34 8.68 -12.95
N ARG A 114 -5.02 7.77 -12.25
CA ARG A 114 -4.55 7.22 -10.97
C ARG A 114 -3.59 6.03 -11.12
N TYR A 115 -3.20 5.70 -12.34
CA TYR A 115 -2.30 4.60 -12.67
C TYR A 115 -1.26 5.04 -13.69
N LYS A 116 -0.15 4.31 -13.75
CA LYS A 116 0.92 4.57 -14.72
C LYS A 116 0.40 4.39 -16.13
N ASN A 117 0.63 5.39 -16.98
CA ASN A 117 0.19 5.37 -18.36
C ASN A 117 1.03 6.34 -19.20
N PRO A 118 1.15 6.18 -20.51
CA PRO A 118 1.63 7.25 -21.38
C PRO A 118 0.77 8.51 -21.21
N VAL A 119 1.40 9.66 -21.28
CA VAL A 119 0.77 10.96 -21.44
C VAL A 119 1.44 11.63 -22.62
N PHE A 120 0.74 11.82 -23.72
CA PHE A 120 1.36 12.24 -24.97
C PHE A 120 1.88 13.69 -24.87
N ILE A 121 1.03 14.58 -24.34
CA ILE A 121 1.42 15.94 -23.95
C ILE A 121 0.72 16.26 -22.62
N ASP A 122 1.46 16.68 -21.62
CA ASP A 122 0.92 17.03 -20.32
C ASP A 122 0.28 18.43 -20.27
N ARG A 123 -0.29 18.83 -19.13
CA ARG A 123 -0.94 20.16 -18.97
C ARG A 123 0.03 21.33 -19.09
N LYS A 124 1.32 21.10 -18.95
CA LYS A 124 2.37 22.12 -19.09
C LYS A 124 2.91 22.20 -20.51
N GLY A 125 2.41 21.35 -21.41
CA GLY A 125 2.88 21.25 -22.80
C GLY A 125 4.14 20.40 -22.96
N THR A 126 4.51 19.60 -21.96
CA THR A 126 5.66 18.69 -22.04
C THR A 126 5.26 17.47 -22.86
N HIS A 127 5.97 17.21 -23.96
CA HIS A 127 5.75 16.06 -24.84
C HIS A 127 6.39 14.78 -24.26
N CYS A 128 5.75 13.64 -24.46
CA CYS A 128 6.40 12.33 -24.26
C CYS A 128 7.56 12.16 -25.25
N ALA A 129 8.41 11.16 -25.03
CA ALA A 129 9.57 10.94 -25.87
C ALA A 129 9.22 10.85 -27.37
N VAL A 130 8.15 10.11 -27.73
CA VAL A 130 7.70 9.99 -29.13
C VAL A 130 7.12 11.31 -29.66
N GLY A 131 6.28 11.99 -28.88
CA GLY A 131 5.74 13.30 -29.23
C GLY A 131 6.83 14.36 -29.40
N TYR A 132 7.86 14.31 -28.56
CA TYR A 132 9.03 15.17 -28.67
C TYR A 132 9.78 14.96 -29.99
N LEU A 133 10.01 13.71 -30.38
CA LEU A 133 10.64 13.42 -31.68
C LEU A 133 9.81 13.88 -32.88
N MET A 134 8.47 13.78 -32.79
CA MET A 134 7.57 14.32 -33.81
C MET A 134 7.72 15.85 -33.88
N MET A 135 7.71 16.54 -32.75
CA MET A 135 7.91 17.98 -32.69
C MET A 135 9.26 18.41 -33.28
N GLN A 136 10.36 17.75 -32.92
CA GLN A 136 11.70 18.08 -33.42
C GLN A 136 11.88 17.82 -34.93
N SER A 137 11.08 16.90 -35.49
CA SER A 137 11.06 16.67 -36.95
C SER A 137 10.11 17.57 -37.74
N GLY A 138 9.52 18.58 -37.11
CA GLY A 138 8.58 19.51 -37.74
C GLY A 138 7.14 18.97 -37.86
N HIS A 139 6.79 17.90 -37.13
CA HIS A 139 5.47 17.26 -37.16
C HIS A 139 4.71 17.42 -35.83
N ASP A 140 4.84 18.57 -35.19
CA ASP A 140 4.12 18.87 -33.96
C ASP A 140 2.59 18.81 -34.14
N ASP A 141 2.09 19.11 -35.33
CA ASP A 141 0.69 18.96 -35.68
C ASP A 141 0.19 17.52 -35.53
N LEU A 142 1.02 16.52 -35.86
CA LEU A 142 0.71 15.11 -35.65
C LEU A 142 0.69 14.78 -34.16
N ALA A 143 1.69 15.25 -33.40
CA ALA A 143 1.73 15.07 -31.94
C ALA A 143 0.48 15.68 -31.26
N GLN A 144 0.07 16.88 -31.67
CA GLN A 144 -1.12 17.56 -31.16
C GLN A 144 -2.42 16.84 -31.54
N ARG A 145 -2.51 16.23 -32.72
CA ARG A 145 -3.67 15.42 -33.09
C ARG A 145 -3.78 14.15 -32.24
N ILE A 146 -2.66 13.47 -32.00
CA ILE A 146 -2.63 12.30 -31.11
C ILE A 146 -3.03 12.70 -29.71
N ASP A 147 -2.48 13.80 -29.20
CA ASP A 147 -2.81 14.28 -27.85
C ASP A 147 -4.30 14.58 -27.68
N ARG A 148 -4.93 15.24 -28.65
CA ARG A 148 -6.37 15.55 -28.60
C ARG A 148 -7.26 14.33 -28.64
N ASN A 149 -6.90 13.32 -29.43
CA ASN A 149 -7.77 12.18 -29.72
C ASN A 149 -7.47 10.97 -28.80
N GLU A 150 -6.20 10.78 -28.45
CA GLU A 150 -5.67 9.53 -27.89
C GLU A 150 -4.52 9.81 -26.88
N LYS A 151 -4.66 10.86 -26.06
CA LYS A 151 -3.66 11.36 -25.11
C LYS A 151 -2.96 10.26 -24.29
N PHE A 152 -3.71 9.22 -23.95
CA PHE A 152 -3.27 8.15 -23.04
C PHE A 152 -3.00 6.83 -23.75
N ALA A 153 -3.00 6.80 -25.07
CA ALA A 153 -2.80 5.58 -25.84
C ALA A 153 -1.32 5.18 -25.86
N TYR A 154 -1.08 3.89 -25.72
CA TYR A 154 0.20 3.30 -26.12
C TYR A 154 0.36 3.39 -27.64
N VAL A 155 1.60 3.49 -28.12
CA VAL A 155 1.87 3.68 -29.58
C VAL A 155 1.15 2.66 -30.46
N HIS A 156 1.06 1.39 -30.03
CA HIS A 156 0.33 0.36 -30.77
C HIS A 156 -1.19 0.55 -30.82
N GLU A 157 -1.75 1.38 -29.95
CA GLU A 157 -3.17 1.65 -29.85
C GLU A 157 -3.60 2.91 -30.60
N ILE A 158 -2.63 3.75 -31.01
CA ILE A 158 -2.89 5.01 -31.70
C ILE A 158 -3.50 4.74 -33.06
N LYS A 159 -4.74 5.22 -33.25
CA LYS A 159 -5.49 5.14 -34.51
C LYS A 159 -5.37 6.39 -35.37
N THR A 160 -4.89 7.48 -34.80
CA THR A 160 -4.65 8.74 -35.51
C THR A 160 -3.75 8.49 -36.72
N ALA A 161 -4.25 8.82 -37.92
CA ALA A 161 -3.53 8.59 -39.16
C ALA A 161 -2.22 9.40 -39.22
N GLY A 162 -1.17 8.79 -39.78
CA GLY A 162 0.12 9.40 -40.02
C GLY A 162 1.26 8.85 -39.17
N VAL A 163 1.00 8.15 -38.05
CA VAL A 163 2.05 7.62 -37.15
C VAL A 163 2.97 6.63 -37.87
N ALA A 164 2.43 5.62 -38.56
CA ALA A 164 3.23 4.62 -39.26
C ALA A 164 3.98 5.23 -40.45
N GLN A 165 3.37 6.19 -41.14
CA GLN A 165 4.01 6.92 -42.24
C GLN A 165 5.19 7.74 -41.70
N TRP A 166 4.97 8.54 -40.64
CA TRP A 166 6.02 9.32 -40.00
C TRP A 166 7.18 8.45 -39.50
N ALA A 167 6.85 7.32 -38.85
CA ALA A 167 7.87 6.37 -38.39
C ALA A 167 8.75 5.90 -39.56
N ASN A 168 8.12 5.45 -40.66
CA ASN A 168 8.85 4.97 -41.83
C ASN A 168 9.70 6.08 -42.48
N GLU A 169 9.19 7.29 -42.66
CA GLU A 169 9.92 8.43 -43.22
C GLU A 169 11.17 8.80 -42.40
N HIS A 170 11.12 8.55 -41.08
CA HIS A 170 12.20 8.81 -40.14
C HIS A 170 13.03 7.57 -39.79
N GLY A 171 12.80 6.46 -40.51
CA GLY A 171 13.60 5.24 -40.36
C GLY A 171 13.36 4.47 -39.08
N PHE A 172 12.17 4.61 -38.47
CA PHE A 172 11.72 3.82 -37.33
C PHE A 172 10.61 2.85 -37.71
N THR A 173 10.44 1.80 -36.93
CA THR A 173 9.23 0.99 -36.92
C THR A 173 8.29 1.46 -35.82
N VAL A 174 6.99 1.08 -35.94
CA VAL A 174 6.01 1.36 -34.86
C VAL A 174 6.40 0.65 -33.57
N ASP A 175 6.98 -0.56 -33.65
CA ASP A 175 7.49 -1.30 -32.47
C ASP A 175 8.65 -0.56 -31.78
N GLU A 176 9.54 0.08 -32.55
CA GLU A 176 10.61 0.88 -31.99
C GLU A 176 10.06 2.14 -31.28
N LEU A 177 9.03 2.77 -31.83
CA LEU A 177 8.35 3.89 -31.18
C LEU A 177 7.62 3.46 -29.89
N ALA A 178 6.97 2.30 -29.89
CA ALA A 178 6.36 1.74 -28.70
C ALA A 178 7.41 1.44 -27.61
N TRP A 179 8.60 1.01 -28.02
CA TRP A 179 9.70 0.81 -27.09
C TRP A 179 10.31 2.13 -26.57
N ILE A 180 10.32 3.19 -27.38
CA ILE A 180 10.74 4.53 -26.94
C ILE A 180 9.75 5.14 -25.96
N GLN A 181 8.42 4.89 -26.07
CA GLN A 181 7.39 5.56 -25.26
C GLN A 181 7.35 5.02 -23.82
N PRO A 182 7.78 5.77 -22.80
CA PRO A 182 7.62 5.33 -21.40
C PRO A 182 6.18 5.55 -20.90
N GLY A 183 5.80 4.78 -19.87
CA GLY A 183 4.64 5.12 -19.05
C GLY A 183 5.05 6.04 -17.90
N TYR A 184 4.21 7.01 -17.56
CA TYR A 184 4.45 7.97 -16.49
C TYR A 184 3.60 7.63 -15.26
N PRO A 185 4.19 7.58 -14.05
CA PRO A 185 3.42 7.31 -12.84
C PRO A 185 2.44 8.45 -12.58
N PRO A 186 1.32 8.17 -11.88
CA PRO A 186 0.42 9.24 -11.48
C PRO A 186 1.13 10.22 -10.56
N THR A 187 0.82 11.48 -10.71
CA THR A 187 1.12 12.49 -9.69
C THR A 187 -0.01 12.56 -8.69
N THR A 188 -0.30 11.47 -8.00
CA THR A 188 -0.97 11.60 -6.73
C THR A 188 0.02 12.31 -5.82
N PRO A 189 -0.26 13.52 -5.33
CA PRO A 189 0.71 14.21 -4.50
C PRO A 189 0.92 13.37 -3.24
N THR A 190 2.07 12.72 -3.15
CA THR A 190 2.57 12.19 -1.89
C THR A 190 3.16 13.36 -1.15
N PHE A 191 2.70 13.57 0.07
CA PHE A 191 3.29 14.56 0.95
C PHE A 191 4.32 13.86 1.82
N ASP A 192 5.51 14.43 1.90
CA ASP A 192 6.45 14.08 2.94
C ASP A 192 5.90 14.53 4.29
N LEU A 193 6.23 13.78 5.31
CA LEU A 193 5.94 14.14 6.68
C LEU A 193 7.19 14.80 7.26
N ASP A 194 7.41 16.08 6.90
CA ASP A 194 8.49 16.93 7.39
C ASP A 194 9.88 16.27 7.30
N SER A 195 10.25 15.88 6.09
CA SER A 195 11.51 15.20 5.74
C SER A 195 11.61 13.72 6.16
N GLY A 196 10.71 13.16 6.97
CA GLY A 196 10.64 11.73 7.29
C GLY A 196 11.71 11.23 8.29
N LEU A 197 11.97 9.94 8.22
CA LEU A 197 12.85 9.19 9.12
C LEU A 197 14.08 8.67 8.38
N ASN A 198 15.15 8.30 9.09
CA ASN A 198 16.40 7.86 8.47
C ASN A 198 16.50 6.34 8.26
N GLY A 199 15.44 5.60 8.48
CA GLY A 199 15.41 4.15 8.30
C GLY A 199 14.00 3.59 8.21
N THR A 200 13.91 2.27 8.02
CA THR A 200 12.68 1.55 7.70
C THR A 200 11.59 1.73 8.75
N VAL A 201 10.37 2.04 8.30
CA VAL A 201 9.15 2.04 9.11
C VAL A 201 8.42 0.71 8.92
N ASN A 202 8.10 0.03 10.02
CA ASN A 202 7.43 -1.27 10.03
C ASN A 202 5.97 -1.20 10.50
N THR A 203 5.61 -0.17 11.26
CA THR A 203 4.27 -0.03 11.84
C THR A 203 3.90 1.44 11.99
N ILE A 204 2.64 1.76 11.77
CA ILE A 204 2.06 3.11 11.90
C ILE A 204 0.75 2.98 12.67
N VAL A 205 0.60 3.76 13.73
CA VAL A 205 -0.61 3.79 14.55
C VAL A 205 -1.06 5.24 14.76
N PRO A 206 -2.22 5.63 14.21
CA PRO A 206 -2.81 6.93 14.50
C PRO A 206 -3.46 6.94 15.88
N ASP A 207 -3.37 8.07 16.58
CA ASP A 207 -4.17 8.35 17.77
C ASP A 207 -5.48 9.04 17.36
N PRO A 208 -6.61 8.38 17.48
CA PRO A 208 -7.90 8.95 17.07
C PRO A 208 -8.37 10.11 17.95
N THR A 209 -7.77 10.30 19.13
CA THR A 209 -8.17 11.32 20.12
C THR A 209 -7.24 12.53 20.11
N GLY A 210 -5.98 12.35 19.69
CA GLY A 210 -4.98 13.39 19.65
C GLY A 210 -4.41 13.55 18.26
N GLN A 211 -4.05 14.61 17.70
CA GLN A 211 -3.50 14.81 16.36
C GLN A 211 -2.08 14.22 16.22
N THR A 212 -1.93 12.95 16.59
CA THR A 212 -0.66 12.26 16.68
C THR A 212 -0.68 10.98 15.82
N ILE A 213 0.43 10.71 15.14
CA ILE A 213 0.66 9.44 14.46
C ILE A 213 1.97 8.88 15.01
N TYR A 214 1.92 7.64 15.51
CA TYR A 214 3.12 6.93 15.98
C TYR A 214 3.67 6.06 14.86
N ALA A 215 4.98 6.09 14.67
CA ALA A 215 5.71 5.22 13.76
C ALA A 215 6.77 4.42 14.53
N GLY A 216 6.83 3.12 14.27
CA GLY A 216 7.84 2.22 14.81
C GLY A 216 8.61 1.54 13.68
N GLY A 217 9.89 1.23 13.90
CA GLY A 217 10.69 0.61 12.87
C GLY A 217 12.15 0.37 13.23
N SER A 218 13.01 0.48 12.24
CA SER A 218 14.47 0.39 12.37
C SER A 218 15.09 1.71 11.90
N PHE A 219 15.01 2.71 12.74
CA PHE A 219 15.55 4.06 12.51
C PHE A 219 16.11 4.66 13.81
N SER A 220 17.05 5.57 13.71
CA SER A 220 17.70 6.17 14.89
C SER A 220 17.38 7.65 15.07
N HIS A 221 17.03 8.36 14.00
CA HIS A 221 16.73 9.79 14.04
C HIS A 221 15.85 10.22 12.87
N THR A 222 15.26 11.40 12.98
CA THR A 222 14.61 12.09 11.85
C THR A 222 15.66 12.51 10.84
N THR A 223 15.27 12.79 9.60
CA THR A 223 16.22 13.36 8.63
C THR A 223 16.71 14.76 9.02
N GLY A 224 16.00 15.45 9.90
CA GLY A 224 16.44 16.70 10.55
C GLY A 224 17.46 16.51 11.67
N GLY A 225 17.80 15.26 12.06
CA GLY A 225 18.82 14.93 13.06
C GLY A 225 18.30 14.72 14.48
N THR A 226 17.01 14.81 14.75
CA THR A 226 16.42 14.54 16.07
C THR A 226 16.47 13.03 16.37
N ALA A 227 17.10 12.62 17.47
CA ALA A 227 17.19 11.20 17.88
C ALA A 227 15.81 10.67 18.26
N CYS A 228 15.40 9.52 17.70
CA CYS A 228 14.10 8.90 17.90
C CYS A 228 14.16 7.43 18.33
N ASN A 229 15.30 6.75 18.19
CA ASN A 229 15.57 5.40 18.67
C ASN A 229 14.42 4.39 18.38
N ASN A 230 14.18 4.09 17.11
CA ASN A 230 13.23 3.09 16.60
C ASN A 230 11.73 3.39 16.79
N ILE A 231 11.38 4.52 17.43
CA ILE A 231 9.99 4.95 17.60
C ILE A 231 9.91 6.48 17.61
N ALA A 232 8.93 7.02 16.88
CA ALA A 232 8.70 8.46 16.80
C ALA A 232 7.21 8.78 16.76
N ALA A 233 6.85 9.99 17.16
CA ALA A 233 5.51 10.53 17.08
C ALA A 233 5.50 11.76 16.15
N TRP A 234 4.58 11.77 15.17
CA TRP A 234 4.25 12.93 14.34
C TRP A 234 3.18 13.74 15.04
N ILE A 235 3.51 14.93 15.49
CA ILE A 235 2.60 15.78 16.27
C ILE A 235 2.46 17.18 15.67
N SER A 236 1.32 17.82 15.90
CA SER A 236 1.12 19.24 15.57
C SER A 236 1.81 20.12 16.60
N GLY A 237 2.80 20.89 16.17
CA GLY A 237 3.50 21.88 17.00
C GLY A 237 3.15 23.32 16.65
N PHE A 238 3.77 24.30 17.33
CA PHE A 238 3.55 25.74 17.14
C PHE A 238 3.99 26.24 15.75
N ALA A 239 4.96 25.53 15.13
CA ALA A 239 5.51 25.84 13.81
C ALA A 239 4.98 24.94 12.68
N GLY A 240 4.04 24.05 12.96
CA GLY A 240 3.54 23.03 12.05
C GLY A 240 3.57 21.64 12.67
N TYR A 241 3.67 20.60 11.85
CA TYR A 241 3.85 19.23 12.31
C TYR A 241 5.34 18.87 12.35
N ASP A 242 5.76 18.06 13.31
CA ASP A 242 7.14 17.60 13.43
C ASP A 242 7.21 16.17 14.02
N TRP A 243 8.31 15.48 13.72
CA TRP A 243 8.65 14.20 14.34
C TRP A 243 9.37 14.42 15.67
N VAL A 244 8.84 13.86 16.74
CA VAL A 244 9.41 13.92 18.07
C VAL A 244 9.66 12.50 18.63
N PRO A 245 10.64 12.32 19.51
CA PRO A 245 10.87 11.03 20.16
C PRO A 245 9.72 10.65 21.09
N VAL A 246 9.49 9.36 21.26
CA VAL A 246 8.57 8.79 22.26
C VAL A 246 9.37 8.34 23.48
N GLY A 247 9.45 9.19 24.50
CA GLY A 247 10.38 9.01 25.62
C GLY A 247 11.83 8.90 25.11
N ASP A 248 12.63 8.03 25.71
CA ASP A 248 14.01 7.77 25.27
C ASP A 248 14.09 6.72 24.12
N GLY A 249 12.95 6.26 23.63
CA GLY A 249 12.85 5.28 22.55
C GLY A 249 13.17 3.84 22.98
N LEU A 250 13.49 3.01 21.99
CA LEU A 250 13.74 1.57 22.14
C LEU A 250 15.09 1.21 21.49
N ASN A 251 15.85 0.26 22.09
CA ASN A 251 17.21 -0.05 21.64
C ASN A 251 17.29 -1.06 20.48
N GLY A 252 16.17 -1.47 19.93
CA GLY A 252 16.10 -2.41 18.80
C GLY A 252 14.84 -2.19 17.95
N THR A 253 14.76 -2.91 16.83
CA THR A 253 13.69 -2.79 15.83
C THR A 253 12.31 -2.96 16.46
N VAL A 254 11.40 -2.04 16.14
CA VAL A 254 9.98 -2.14 16.45
C VAL A 254 9.24 -2.73 15.24
N HIS A 255 8.48 -3.80 15.46
CA HIS A 255 7.69 -4.47 14.42
C HIS A 255 6.22 -4.13 14.52
N THR A 256 5.71 -3.92 15.72
CA THR A 256 4.28 -3.65 15.94
C THR A 256 4.06 -2.60 17.02
N LEU A 257 3.06 -1.76 16.80
CA LEU A 257 2.53 -0.80 17.77
C LEU A 257 1.02 -0.97 17.84
N ILE A 258 0.45 -0.88 19.03
CA ILE A 258 -1.01 -0.74 19.22
C ILE A 258 -1.28 0.30 20.30
N LEU A 259 -2.33 1.11 20.08
CA LEU A 259 -2.76 2.14 21.01
C LEU A 259 -4.07 1.73 21.70
N GLN A 260 -4.05 1.66 23.02
CA GLN A 260 -5.24 1.33 23.81
C GLN A 260 -5.25 2.09 25.12
N ASN A 261 -6.37 2.74 25.46
CA ASN A 261 -6.56 3.43 26.75
C ASN A 261 -5.41 4.40 27.10
N ASN A 262 -4.99 5.24 26.17
CA ASN A 262 -3.90 6.19 26.30
C ASN A 262 -2.54 5.55 26.63
N LYS A 263 -2.36 4.30 26.22
CA LYS A 263 -1.11 3.54 26.34
C LYS A 263 -0.70 3.00 24.98
N LEU A 264 0.56 3.22 24.63
CA LEU A 264 1.15 2.71 23.39
C LEU A 264 1.98 1.46 23.72
N TYR A 265 1.52 0.31 23.23
CA TYR A 265 2.21 -0.97 23.38
C TYR A 265 3.11 -1.19 22.17
N ALA A 266 4.35 -1.62 22.43
CA ALA A 266 5.35 -1.89 21.40
C ALA A 266 5.83 -3.34 21.49
N GLY A 267 5.97 -3.99 20.33
CA GLY A 267 6.59 -5.31 20.18
C GLY A 267 7.70 -5.27 19.14
N GLY A 268 8.79 -6.05 19.35
CA GLY A 268 9.93 -6.02 18.43
C GLY A 268 11.14 -6.86 18.88
N GLU A 269 12.34 -6.39 18.49
CA GLU A 269 13.63 -7.04 18.78
C GLU A 269 14.41 -6.37 19.92
N PHE A 270 13.84 -5.34 20.52
CA PHE A 270 14.49 -4.57 21.56
C PHE A 270 14.60 -5.34 22.91
N THR A 271 15.56 -4.95 23.72
CA THR A 271 15.76 -5.44 25.08
C THR A 271 15.66 -4.34 26.14
N MET A 272 15.60 -3.08 25.70
CA MET A 272 15.43 -1.90 26.54
C MET A 272 14.37 -0.97 25.96
N ALA A 273 13.52 -0.43 26.81
CA ALA A 273 12.57 0.64 26.50
C ALA A 273 12.92 1.86 27.37
N GLY A 274 13.48 2.90 26.77
CA GLY A 274 14.17 3.94 27.52
C GLY A 274 15.23 3.32 28.42
N ASN A 275 15.15 3.61 29.73
CA ASN A 275 16.03 3.08 30.75
C ASN A 275 15.49 1.80 31.42
N VAL A 276 14.42 1.23 30.95
CA VAL A 276 13.76 0.05 31.51
C VAL A 276 14.14 -1.20 30.73
N ALA A 277 14.59 -2.26 31.41
CA ALA A 277 14.79 -3.57 30.78
C ALA A 277 13.43 -4.14 30.37
N ALA A 278 13.26 -4.39 29.07
CA ALA A 278 12.01 -4.83 28.48
C ALA A 278 12.31 -5.71 27.26
N ASN A 279 12.31 -7.04 27.45
CA ASN A 279 12.63 -7.97 26.38
C ASN A 279 11.43 -8.14 25.44
N HIS A 280 11.56 -7.58 24.25
CA HIS A 280 10.68 -7.73 23.09
C HIS A 280 9.29 -7.10 23.19
N VAL A 281 8.87 -6.66 24.40
CA VAL A 281 7.56 -6.04 24.61
C VAL A 281 7.60 -5.00 25.72
N ALA A 282 6.99 -3.82 25.48
CA ALA A 282 6.93 -2.71 26.43
C ALA A 282 5.64 -1.91 26.24
N VAL A 283 5.30 -1.08 27.23
CA VAL A 283 4.21 -0.12 27.15
C VAL A 283 4.70 1.28 27.53
N TYR A 284 4.34 2.25 26.71
CA TYR A 284 4.53 3.68 27.00
C TYR A 284 3.23 4.27 27.53
N ASP A 285 3.26 4.78 28.75
CA ASP A 285 2.14 5.53 29.32
C ASP A 285 2.23 6.97 28.81
N ILE A 286 1.32 7.33 27.91
CA ILE A 286 1.34 8.64 27.24
C ILE A 286 1.12 9.79 28.24
N ALA A 287 0.30 9.57 29.27
CA ALA A 287 0.03 10.59 30.27
C ALA A 287 1.23 10.84 31.20
N LEU A 288 1.99 9.79 31.52
CA LEU A 288 3.18 9.87 32.38
C LEU A 288 4.45 10.19 31.59
N GLY A 289 4.45 9.99 30.26
CA GLY A 289 5.63 10.16 29.43
C GLY A 289 6.72 9.13 29.69
N GLN A 290 6.38 7.89 30.11
CA GLN A 290 7.34 6.90 30.59
C GLN A 290 7.10 5.50 30.03
N TRP A 291 8.19 4.81 29.72
CA TRP A 291 8.18 3.39 29.37
C TRP A 291 8.06 2.50 30.61
N GLN A 292 7.36 1.40 30.48
CA GLN A 292 7.19 0.36 31.48
C GLN A 292 7.35 -1.02 30.84
N ALA A 293 8.02 -1.93 31.55
CA ALA A 293 8.07 -3.34 31.15
C ALA A 293 6.73 -4.02 31.42
N ILE A 294 6.31 -4.88 30.50
CA ILE A 294 5.16 -5.76 30.66
C ILE A 294 5.59 -7.22 30.48
N GLY A 295 6.43 -7.70 31.41
CA GLY A 295 7.04 -9.01 31.36
C GLY A 295 8.15 -9.10 30.31
N SER A 296 8.49 -10.34 29.89
CA SER A 296 9.46 -10.60 28.82
C SER A 296 9.06 -11.84 28.02
N LEU A 297 9.40 -11.81 26.75
CA LEU A 297 9.33 -12.93 25.81
C LEU A 297 10.77 -13.30 25.40
N ASP A 298 10.99 -14.53 24.95
CA ASP A 298 12.34 -15.06 24.69
C ASP A 298 12.86 -14.73 23.28
N SER A 299 12.03 -14.15 22.42
CA SER A 299 12.40 -13.72 21.06
C SER A 299 11.45 -12.67 20.52
N THR A 300 11.64 -12.29 19.25
CA THR A 300 10.96 -11.22 18.53
C THR A 300 9.44 -11.31 18.59
N VAL A 301 8.78 -10.18 18.88
CA VAL A 301 7.34 -9.98 18.77
C VAL A 301 7.02 -9.27 17.46
N TYR A 302 6.21 -9.90 16.60
CA TYR A 302 5.80 -9.34 15.32
C TYR A 302 4.42 -8.70 15.33
N ALA A 303 3.51 -9.20 16.19
CA ALA A 303 2.17 -8.64 16.31
C ALA A 303 1.69 -8.60 17.75
N LEU A 304 0.89 -7.59 18.06
CA LEU A 304 0.15 -7.42 19.31
C LEU A 304 -1.33 -7.19 18.99
N ALA A 305 -2.23 -7.75 19.79
CA ALA A 305 -3.66 -7.51 19.66
C ALA A 305 -4.38 -7.61 21.01
N PHE A 306 -5.46 -6.83 21.16
CA PHE A 306 -6.40 -7.04 22.24
C PHE A 306 -7.55 -7.93 21.79
N TYR A 307 -7.79 -9.00 22.54
CA TYR A 307 -8.92 -9.88 22.32
C TYR A 307 -9.59 -10.24 23.65
N ASN A 308 -10.92 -10.04 23.73
CA ASN A 308 -11.70 -10.23 24.95
C ASN A 308 -11.07 -9.53 26.19
N GLY A 309 -10.61 -8.28 26.00
CA GLY A 309 -10.00 -7.46 27.05
C GLY A 309 -8.59 -7.87 27.49
N ASN A 310 -8.00 -8.90 26.90
CA ASN A 310 -6.64 -9.34 27.19
C ASN A 310 -5.68 -9.01 26.07
N LEU A 311 -4.41 -8.72 26.40
CA LEU A 311 -3.36 -8.50 25.44
C LEU A 311 -2.74 -9.84 25.01
N TYR A 312 -2.55 -10.00 23.71
CA TYR A 312 -1.89 -11.15 23.08
C TYR A 312 -0.70 -10.67 22.26
N ALA A 313 0.34 -11.51 22.21
CA ALA A 313 1.52 -11.33 21.39
C ALA A 313 1.69 -12.52 20.45
N ALA A 314 2.08 -12.25 19.21
CA ALA A 314 2.51 -13.26 18.25
C ALA A 314 3.92 -12.95 17.74
N GLY A 315 4.72 -13.97 17.45
CA GLY A 315 6.11 -13.75 17.07
C GLY A 315 6.92 -15.01 16.82
N LYS A 316 8.24 -14.87 16.97
CA LYS A 316 9.23 -15.93 16.80
C LYS A 316 9.61 -16.60 18.13
N PHE A 317 9.07 -16.13 19.22
CA PHE A 317 9.29 -16.67 20.55
C PHE A 317 8.68 -18.09 20.71
N SER A 318 9.09 -18.81 21.74
CA SER A 318 8.59 -20.13 22.08
C SER A 318 7.06 -20.12 22.17
N GLY A 319 6.39 -21.05 21.48
CA GLY A 319 4.93 -21.15 21.45
C GLY A 319 4.22 -20.24 20.42
N PHE A 320 4.90 -19.33 19.75
CA PHE A 320 4.40 -18.41 18.70
C PHE A 320 3.25 -17.46 19.09
N LEU A 321 2.45 -17.82 20.08
CA LEU A 321 1.34 -17.04 20.60
C LEU A 321 1.34 -17.06 22.13
N ALA A 322 1.26 -15.89 22.75
CA ALA A 322 1.22 -15.74 24.20
C ALA A 322 0.14 -14.75 24.64
N LYS A 323 -0.40 -14.95 25.84
CA LYS A 323 -1.40 -14.11 26.49
C LYS A 323 -0.80 -13.46 27.73
N TRP A 324 -0.95 -12.13 27.85
CA TRP A 324 -0.64 -11.39 29.08
C TRP A 324 -1.72 -11.58 30.15
N ASN A 325 -1.36 -12.04 31.34
CA ASN A 325 -2.32 -12.24 32.43
C ASN A 325 -2.31 -11.09 33.48
N GLY A 326 -1.60 -9.99 33.20
CA GLY A 326 -1.41 -8.87 34.11
C GLY A 326 -0.09 -8.91 34.89
N ASN A 327 0.63 -10.05 34.92
CA ASN A 327 1.86 -10.25 35.62
C ASN A 327 2.96 -10.91 34.76
N GLN A 328 2.59 -11.87 33.95
CA GLN A 328 3.50 -12.62 33.06
C GLN A 328 2.83 -13.00 31.76
N TRP A 329 3.63 -13.27 30.75
CA TRP A 329 3.20 -13.90 29.50
C TRP A 329 3.03 -15.39 29.70
N ASN A 330 1.91 -15.92 29.26
CA ASN A 330 1.64 -17.35 29.27
C ASN A 330 1.52 -17.83 27.81
N ASP A 331 2.37 -18.77 27.44
CA ASP A 331 2.32 -19.37 26.12
C ASP A 331 0.99 -20.10 25.91
N ILE A 332 0.38 -19.90 24.76
CA ILE A 332 -0.77 -20.65 24.32
C ILE A 332 -0.23 -21.88 23.59
N THR A 333 0.24 -22.85 24.40
CA THR A 333 0.78 -24.11 23.91
C THR A 333 -0.33 -25.07 23.51
N GLY A 334 -0.16 -25.79 22.42
CA GLY A 334 -1.05 -26.91 22.10
C GLY A 334 -1.82 -26.73 20.79
N GLY A 335 -1.10 -26.66 19.70
CA GLY A 335 -1.69 -26.58 18.36
C GLY A 335 -0.67 -26.38 17.28
N PHE A 336 0.41 -25.68 17.57
CA PHE A 336 1.52 -25.51 16.63
C PHE A 336 2.40 -26.77 16.61
N LEU A 337 2.63 -27.33 15.42
CA LEU A 337 3.53 -28.46 15.23
C LEU A 337 4.97 -28.01 15.12
N TYR A 338 5.20 -27.13 14.16
CA TYR A 338 6.47 -26.50 13.87
C TYR A 338 6.25 -25.31 12.96
N GLY A 339 7.28 -24.45 12.84
CA GLY A 339 7.19 -23.26 12.03
C GLY A 339 8.37 -22.33 12.31
N GLU A 340 8.35 -21.18 11.67
CA GLU A 340 9.36 -20.15 11.88
C GLU A 340 8.83 -19.01 12.75
N ASP A 341 7.58 -18.60 12.53
CA ASP A 341 6.99 -17.43 13.18
C ASP A 341 5.46 -17.33 13.03
N ALA A 342 4.84 -16.56 13.93
CA ALA A 342 3.51 -16.00 13.78
C ALA A 342 3.65 -14.48 13.56
N ARG A 343 3.11 -13.95 12.45
CA ARG A 343 3.42 -12.60 11.94
C ARG A 343 2.34 -11.58 12.20
N THR A 344 1.08 -12.02 12.29
CA THR A 344 -0.09 -11.14 12.37
C THR A 344 -1.19 -11.70 13.23
N LEU A 345 -1.96 -10.79 13.85
CA LEU A 345 -3.13 -11.08 14.67
C LEU A 345 -4.31 -10.22 14.21
N GLU A 346 -5.48 -10.84 14.00
CA GLU A 346 -6.72 -10.14 13.66
C GLU A 346 -7.90 -10.76 14.39
N VAL A 347 -8.89 -9.95 14.77
CA VAL A 347 -10.12 -10.44 15.39
C VAL A 347 -11.20 -10.64 14.33
N TYR A 348 -11.61 -11.87 14.12
CA TYR A 348 -12.62 -12.23 13.14
C TYR A 348 -13.59 -13.28 13.71
N ASP A 349 -14.87 -13.09 13.49
CA ASP A 349 -15.95 -13.99 13.96
C ASP A 349 -15.79 -14.39 15.44
N ASN A 350 -15.56 -13.39 16.29
CA ASN A 350 -15.34 -13.54 17.74
C ASN A 350 -14.20 -14.52 18.12
N ARG A 351 -13.18 -14.63 17.27
CA ARG A 351 -11.95 -15.40 17.51
C ARG A 351 -10.75 -14.53 17.20
N LEU A 352 -9.64 -14.78 17.89
CA LEU A 352 -8.35 -14.24 17.52
C LEU A 352 -7.76 -15.12 16.42
N VAL A 353 -7.56 -14.59 15.24
CA VAL A 353 -6.91 -15.27 14.11
C VAL A 353 -5.43 -14.95 14.11
N VAL A 354 -4.62 -15.98 13.95
CA VAL A 354 -3.16 -15.92 13.90
C VAL A 354 -2.71 -16.29 12.49
N GLY A 355 -1.92 -15.42 11.84
CA GLY A 355 -1.32 -15.70 10.55
C GLY A 355 0.21 -15.74 10.66
N GLY A 356 0.88 -16.53 9.82
CA GLY A 356 2.35 -16.62 9.84
C GLY A 356 2.92 -17.74 8.99
N ASN A 357 4.13 -18.19 9.34
CA ASN A 357 4.81 -19.34 8.74
C ASN A 357 4.89 -20.50 9.72
N PHE A 358 3.79 -21.22 9.87
CA PHE A 358 3.67 -22.35 10.80
C PHE A 358 2.70 -23.42 10.29
N GLU A 359 2.73 -24.59 10.93
CA GLU A 359 1.80 -25.69 10.72
C GLU A 359 1.13 -26.10 12.03
N LEU A 360 -0.12 -26.55 11.96
CA LEU A 360 -0.95 -26.96 13.09
C LEU A 360 -1.20 -28.46 13.09
N ALA A 361 -1.12 -29.09 14.27
CA ALA A 361 -1.46 -30.49 14.50
C ALA A 361 -2.94 -30.69 14.88
N THR A 362 -3.83 -30.60 13.92
CA THR A 362 -5.28 -30.74 14.19
C THR A 362 -5.89 -31.94 13.43
N GLY A 363 -5.15 -33.08 13.37
CA GLY A 363 -5.57 -34.29 12.67
C GLY A 363 -5.27 -34.30 11.17
N ALA A 364 -5.45 -33.19 10.46
CA ALA A 364 -4.89 -32.94 9.13
C ALA A 364 -3.98 -31.73 9.24
N ILE A 365 -2.84 -31.74 8.56
CA ILE A 365 -1.90 -30.61 8.55
C ILE A 365 -2.61 -29.37 8.00
N ARG A 366 -2.63 -28.32 8.81
CA ARG A 366 -3.16 -27.00 8.46
C ARG A 366 -2.02 -26.01 8.47
N LYS A 367 -2.01 -25.06 7.51
CA LYS A 367 -0.86 -24.21 7.29
C LYS A 367 -1.22 -22.73 7.41
N HIS A 368 -0.35 -22.01 8.06
CA HIS A 368 -0.24 -20.55 8.03
C HIS A 368 -1.38 -19.77 8.69
N ILE A 369 -2.49 -20.43 9.11
CA ILE A 369 -3.62 -19.79 9.79
C ILE A 369 -4.09 -20.67 10.95
N ALA A 370 -4.22 -20.03 12.13
CA ALA A 370 -4.80 -20.60 13.35
C ALA A 370 -5.90 -19.68 13.89
N THR A 371 -6.78 -20.21 14.72
CA THR A 371 -7.75 -19.43 15.50
C THR A 371 -7.66 -19.78 16.97
N TRP A 372 -7.90 -18.78 17.82
CA TRP A 372 -7.98 -18.92 19.26
C TRP A 372 -9.32 -18.35 19.75
N ASP A 373 -10.12 -19.15 20.43
CA ASP A 373 -11.44 -18.74 20.95
C ASP A 373 -11.40 -18.25 22.42
N GLY A 374 -10.22 -18.25 23.02
CA GLY A 374 -9.98 -17.95 24.43
C GLY A 374 -9.73 -19.20 25.28
N THR A 375 -9.97 -20.41 24.74
CA THR A 375 -9.84 -21.70 25.41
C THR A 375 -9.14 -22.75 24.55
N TYR A 376 -9.51 -22.80 23.27
CA TYR A 376 -9.01 -23.83 22.34
C TYR A 376 -8.42 -23.21 21.08
N MET A 377 -7.31 -23.83 20.62
CA MET A 377 -6.73 -23.55 19.32
C MET A 377 -7.54 -24.27 18.24
N GLY A 378 -7.93 -23.56 17.22
CA GLY A 378 -8.68 -24.07 16.07
C GLY A 378 -8.03 -23.74 14.75
N THR A 379 -8.74 -24.05 13.67
CA THR A 379 -8.34 -23.73 12.29
C THR A 379 -9.42 -22.97 11.56
N LEU A 380 -9.05 -22.30 10.49
CA LEU A 380 -9.97 -21.63 9.58
C LEU A 380 -9.79 -22.24 8.18
N GLY A 381 -10.68 -23.14 7.82
CA GLY A 381 -10.55 -23.94 6.59
C GLY A 381 -9.28 -24.81 6.58
N MET A 382 -8.67 -24.96 5.40
CA MET A 382 -7.40 -25.71 5.20
C MET A 382 -6.15 -24.86 5.45
N GLY A 383 -6.30 -23.56 5.74
CA GLY A 383 -5.21 -22.60 5.75
C GLY A 383 -4.86 -22.07 4.35
N THR A 384 -3.78 -21.29 4.25
CA THR A 384 -3.31 -20.70 3.00
C THR A 384 -2.18 -21.53 2.36
N ILE A 385 -1.94 -21.32 1.05
CA ILE A 385 -0.90 -22.05 0.30
C ILE A 385 0.50 -21.54 0.70
N THR A 386 0.62 -20.26 1.03
CA THR A 386 1.88 -19.59 1.38
C THR A 386 1.75 -18.88 2.72
N PRO A 387 2.88 -18.58 3.40
CA PRO A 387 2.89 -17.87 4.67
C PRO A 387 2.10 -16.54 4.62
N VAL A 388 1.42 -16.24 5.71
CA VAL A 388 0.60 -15.03 5.87
C VAL A 388 1.39 -13.95 6.57
N ASN A 389 1.42 -12.76 5.97
CA ASN A 389 2.12 -11.59 6.50
C ASN A 389 1.20 -10.65 7.26
N ASP A 390 -0.05 -10.49 6.78
CA ASP A 390 -1.03 -9.60 7.38
C ASP A 390 -2.46 -10.09 7.16
N LEU A 391 -3.36 -9.66 8.01
CA LEU A 391 -4.79 -10.00 8.01
C LEU A 391 -5.63 -8.74 8.16
N ALA A 392 -6.76 -8.66 7.46
CA ALA A 392 -7.74 -7.58 7.63
C ALA A 392 -9.15 -8.10 7.41
N VAL A 393 -10.14 -7.49 8.07
CA VAL A 393 -11.55 -7.76 7.80
C VAL A 393 -12.08 -6.77 6.77
N HIS A 394 -12.55 -7.26 5.62
CA HIS A 394 -13.11 -6.45 4.55
C HIS A 394 -14.51 -6.96 4.17
N ASN A 395 -15.53 -6.10 4.29
CA ASN A 395 -16.93 -6.43 3.97
C ASN A 395 -17.40 -7.74 4.63
N GLY A 396 -17.01 -7.95 5.90
CA GLY A 396 -17.37 -9.13 6.68
C GLY A 396 -16.60 -10.42 6.34
N LYS A 397 -15.60 -10.35 5.46
CA LYS A 397 -14.71 -11.46 5.10
C LYS A 397 -13.32 -11.22 5.64
N LEU A 398 -12.65 -12.29 6.06
CA LEU A 398 -11.23 -12.20 6.42
C LEU A 398 -10.37 -12.28 5.16
N ILE A 399 -9.45 -11.34 5.04
CA ILE A 399 -8.49 -11.23 3.94
C ILE A 399 -7.09 -11.52 4.46
N ALA A 400 -6.33 -12.32 3.75
CA ALA A 400 -4.93 -12.64 4.04
C ALA A 400 -4.01 -12.09 2.95
N ALA A 401 -2.98 -11.37 3.38
CA ALA A 401 -1.82 -11.00 2.58
C ALA A 401 -0.73 -12.05 2.72
N CYS A 402 -0.18 -12.54 1.62
CA CYS A 402 0.67 -13.73 1.63
C CYS A 402 2.03 -13.46 0.97
N ASP A 403 3.00 -14.34 1.26
CA ASP A 403 4.26 -14.42 0.52
C ASP A 403 4.00 -14.88 -0.93
N ILE A 404 4.77 -14.34 -1.87
CA ILE A 404 4.71 -14.68 -3.30
C ILE A 404 5.90 -15.57 -3.63
N ILE A 405 5.64 -16.84 -4.01
CA ILE A 405 6.69 -17.75 -4.46
C ILE A 405 6.73 -17.73 -5.98
N GLN A 406 7.81 -17.25 -6.55
CA GLN A 406 7.99 -17.17 -8.00
C GLN A 406 7.93 -18.58 -8.64
N GLY A 407 7.30 -18.65 -9.81
CA GLY A 407 7.26 -19.87 -10.62
C GLY A 407 6.14 -20.85 -10.27
N THR A 408 5.19 -20.48 -9.39
CA THR A 408 4.03 -21.30 -9.02
C THR A 408 2.76 -20.43 -9.01
N ASP A 409 1.58 -21.05 -9.16
CA ASP A 409 0.28 -20.39 -8.94
C ASP A 409 0.11 -20.04 -7.45
N THR A 410 0.91 -19.09 -6.96
CA THR A 410 0.94 -18.73 -5.55
C THR A 410 -0.11 -17.71 -5.19
N CYS A 411 -0.60 -17.81 -3.95
CA CYS A 411 -1.51 -16.85 -3.36
C CYS A 411 -0.75 -15.57 -3.01
N ALA A 412 -1.14 -14.44 -3.57
CA ALA A 412 -0.70 -13.13 -3.09
C ALA A 412 -1.72 -12.55 -2.09
N VAL A 413 -3.02 -12.68 -2.42
CA VAL A 413 -4.13 -12.31 -1.53
C VAL A 413 -5.19 -13.40 -1.58
N ALA A 414 -5.68 -13.82 -0.42
CA ALA A 414 -6.80 -14.74 -0.29
C ALA A 414 -7.91 -14.14 0.58
N ALA A 415 -9.14 -14.56 0.32
CA ALA A 415 -10.30 -14.26 1.15
C ALA A 415 -10.90 -15.55 1.71
N PHE A 416 -11.33 -15.51 2.97
CA PHE A 416 -12.06 -16.63 3.58
C PHE A 416 -13.55 -16.52 3.22
N GLU A 417 -14.03 -17.50 2.46
CA GLU A 417 -15.40 -17.54 1.92
C GLU A 417 -15.91 -18.98 1.93
N ASN A 418 -17.16 -19.19 2.42
CA ASN A 418 -17.81 -20.50 2.43
C ASN A 418 -16.92 -21.60 3.05
N ASP A 419 -16.33 -21.31 4.20
CA ASP A 419 -15.42 -22.19 4.95
C ASP A 419 -14.12 -22.59 4.22
N ASN A 420 -13.74 -21.85 3.17
CA ASN A 420 -12.51 -22.08 2.43
C ASN A 420 -11.75 -20.77 2.14
N TRP A 421 -10.44 -20.91 1.98
CA TRP A 421 -9.59 -19.84 1.47
C TRP A 421 -9.64 -19.82 -0.05
N VAL A 422 -10.12 -18.72 -0.61
CA VAL A 422 -10.22 -18.49 -2.05
C VAL A 422 -9.15 -17.48 -2.44
N VAL A 423 -8.25 -17.88 -3.34
CA VAL A 423 -7.21 -16.99 -3.86
C VAL A 423 -7.87 -15.90 -4.70
N LYS A 424 -7.66 -14.64 -4.33
CA LYS A 424 -8.22 -13.45 -4.99
C LYS A 424 -7.21 -12.73 -5.87
N LEU A 425 -5.94 -12.86 -5.56
CA LEU A 425 -4.85 -12.35 -6.37
C LEU A 425 -3.75 -13.41 -6.41
N LYS A 426 -3.36 -13.81 -7.62
CA LYS A 426 -2.32 -14.81 -7.85
C LYS A 426 -1.00 -14.14 -8.22
N GLY A 427 0.11 -14.68 -7.74
CA GLY A 427 1.42 -14.44 -8.34
C GLY A 427 1.48 -15.10 -9.72
N ALA A 428 1.81 -14.33 -10.77
CA ALA A 428 1.67 -14.82 -12.14
C ALA A 428 2.81 -15.72 -12.61
N ASN A 429 2.44 -16.81 -13.32
CA ASN A 429 3.36 -17.63 -14.12
C ASN A 429 3.37 -17.27 -15.61
N ASN A 430 2.52 -16.37 -16.08
CA ASN A 430 2.35 -16.08 -17.50
C ASN A 430 2.91 -14.70 -17.87
N VAL A 431 3.54 -14.66 -19.04
CA VAL A 431 4.23 -13.49 -19.64
C VAL A 431 3.29 -12.28 -19.89
N MET A 432 1.98 -12.44 -19.75
CA MET A 432 0.99 -11.38 -19.99
C MET A 432 0.39 -10.79 -18.70
N ASP A 433 0.43 -11.52 -17.57
CA ASP A 433 0.01 -11.02 -16.26
C ASP A 433 1.22 -11.13 -15.32
N TYR A 434 2.04 -10.08 -15.28
CA TYR A 434 3.26 -10.09 -14.51
C TYR A 434 2.97 -9.54 -13.11
N PHE A 435 2.95 -10.44 -12.13
CA PHE A 435 3.04 -10.08 -10.73
C PHE A 435 4.40 -10.57 -10.20
N ALA A 436 5.38 -9.69 -10.21
CA ALA A 436 6.72 -9.98 -9.72
C ALA A 436 6.91 -9.31 -8.36
N GLY A 437 7.34 -10.08 -7.39
CA GLY A 437 7.58 -9.56 -6.05
C GLY A 437 7.90 -10.68 -5.09
N THR A 438 8.09 -10.33 -3.83
CA THR A 438 8.37 -11.31 -2.78
C THR A 438 7.21 -11.47 -1.82
N ALA A 439 6.40 -10.43 -1.59
CA ALA A 439 5.29 -10.49 -0.63
C ALA A 439 4.34 -9.29 -0.72
N ILE A 440 3.06 -9.53 -0.47
CA ILE A 440 2.16 -8.52 0.11
C ILE A 440 2.45 -8.48 1.61
N LYS A 441 2.81 -7.30 2.12
CA LYS A 441 3.24 -7.09 3.52
C LYS A 441 2.13 -6.58 4.41
N SER A 442 1.20 -5.81 3.84
CA SER A 442 0.11 -5.20 4.59
C SER A 442 -1.16 -5.15 3.75
N VAL A 443 -2.30 -5.39 4.37
CA VAL A 443 -3.64 -5.20 3.84
C VAL A 443 -4.45 -4.32 4.78
N LEU A 444 -5.21 -3.40 4.21
CA LEU A 444 -6.01 -2.43 4.96
C LEU A 444 -7.40 -2.31 4.35
N SER A 445 -8.43 -2.46 5.17
CA SER A 445 -9.81 -2.21 4.80
C SER A 445 -10.27 -0.86 5.35
N HIS A 446 -10.74 0.04 4.49
CA HIS A 446 -11.25 1.34 4.90
C HIS A 446 -12.38 1.81 3.99
N ASN A 447 -13.54 2.18 4.56
CA ASN A 447 -14.70 2.72 3.83
C ASN A 447 -15.13 1.91 2.60
N GLY A 448 -15.05 0.58 2.66
CA GLY A 448 -15.39 -0.31 1.55
C GLY A 448 -14.28 -0.50 0.52
N HIS A 449 -13.13 0.15 0.69
CA HIS A 449 -11.92 -0.05 -0.11
C HIS A 449 -11.00 -1.06 0.57
N LEU A 450 -10.40 -1.94 -0.21
CA LEU A 450 -9.36 -2.87 0.23
C LEU A 450 -8.04 -2.46 -0.42
N LEU A 451 -7.06 -2.14 0.41
CA LEU A 451 -5.73 -1.75 -0.02
C LEU A 451 -4.74 -2.87 0.28
N ALA A 452 -3.76 -3.03 -0.57
CA ALA A 452 -2.64 -3.95 -0.38
C ALA A 452 -1.32 -3.24 -0.67
N ALA A 453 -0.34 -3.47 0.18
CA ALA A 453 1.00 -2.92 0.04
C ALA A 453 2.08 -3.96 0.32
N GLY A 454 3.28 -3.76 -0.24
CA GLY A 454 4.35 -4.72 -0.05
C GLY A 454 5.59 -4.45 -0.89
N ASN A 455 6.21 -5.52 -1.35
CA ASN A 455 7.31 -5.50 -2.31
C ASN A 455 6.88 -6.31 -3.54
N PHE A 456 6.24 -5.63 -4.47
CA PHE A 456 5.73 -6.27 -5.68
C PHE A 456 5.61 -5.30 -6.84
N ASP A 457 5.78 -5.82 -8.04
CA ASP A 457 5.42 -5.17 -9.30
C ASP A 457 4.24 -5.94 -9.89
N CYS A 458 3.15 -5.28 -10.24
CA CYS A 458 2.03 -5.92 -10.92
C CYS A 458 1.83 -5.35 -12.32
N SER A 459 1.55 -6.25 -13.27
CA SER A 459 1.05 -5.87 -14.58
C SER A 459 -0.17 -6.71 -14.88
N SER A 460 -1.32 -6.11 -15.13
CA SER A 460 -2.46 -6.78 -15.74
C SER A 460 -2.77 -6.11 -17.07
N GLY A 461 -2.50 -6.81 -18.16
CA GLY A 461 -2.78 -6.34 -19.52
C GLY A 461 -2.02 -5.08 -19.93
N MET A 462 -2.38 -3.90 -19.46
CA MET A 462 -1.76 -2.61 -19.77
C MET A 462 -1.42 -1.78 -18.53
N ILE A 463 -1.61 -2.32 -17.33
CA ILE A 463 -1.38 -1.59 -16.08
C ILE A 463 -0.16 -2.20 -15.39
N TYR A 464 0.91 -1.41 -15.29
CA TYR A 464 2.15 -1.75 -14.62
C TYR A 464 2.22 -1.01 -13.28
N GLY A 465 2.56 -1.70 -12.21
CA GLY A 465 2.77 -1.02 -11.11
C GLY A 465 3.02 -1.47 -9.85
N SER A 466 3.00 -1.48 -8.70
CA SER A 466 3.46 -0.58 -7.67
C SER A 466 3.35 -1.28 -6.31
N ASP A 467 4.11 -0.83 -5.37
CA ASP A 467 4.15 -1.34 -4.00
C ASP A 467 2.89 -1.01 -3.16
N LEU A 468 1.94 -0.23 -3.71
CA LEU A 468 0.63 0.07 -3.11
C LEU A 468 -0.47 0.04 -4.17
N MET A 469 -1.51 -0.73 -3.93
CA MET A 469 -2.66 -0.88 -4.83
C MET A 469 -3.98 -0.95 -4.09
N GLU A 470 -5.05 -0.57 -4.77
CA GLU A 470 -6.41 -0.89 -4.38
C GLU A 470 -6.87 -2.19 -5.07
N LEU A 471 -7.54 -3.04 -4.32
CA LEU A 471 -8.10 -4.30 -4.80
C LEU A 471 -9.61 -4.11 -4.99
N GLY A 472 -10.05 -4.05 -6.24
CA GLY A 472 -11.46 -3.95 -6.61
C GLY A 472 -12.04 -5.31 -6.99
N ASN A 473 -13.36 -5.46 -6.92
CA ASN A 473 -14.04 -6.62 -7.51
C ASN A 473 -13.95 -6.57 -9.04
N ALA A 474 -13.81 -7.74 -9.67
CA ALA A 474 -13.85 -7.84 -11.12
C ALA A 474 -15.12 -7.19 -11.69
N THR A 475 -15.00 -6.43 -12.80
CA THR A 475 -16.14 -5.82 -13.46
C THR A 475 -17.08 -6.89 -14.01
N PRO A 476 -18.42 -6.66 -13.99
CA PRO A 476 -19.36 -7.57 -14.64
C PRO A 476 -18.99 -7.78 -16.12
N GLY A 477 -18.76 -9.04 -16.53
CA GLY A 477 -18.33 -9.39 -17.88
C GLY A 477 -16.86 -9.83 -18.01
N SER A 478 -16.06 -9.77 -16.95
CA SER A 478 -14.73 -10.40 -16.94
C SER A 478 -14.85 -11.93 -16.94
N VAL A 479 -13.88 -12.61 -17.55
CA VAL A 479 -13.87 -14.09 -17.68
C VAL A 479 -13.77 -14.78 -16.31
N ASP A 480 -13.19 -14.12 -15.31
CA ASP A 480 -13.09 -14.62 -13.94
C ASP A 480 -13.54 -13.54 -12.93
N THR A 481 -14.78 -13.67 -12.46
CA THR A 481 -15.37 -12.78 -11.45
C THR A 481 -14.90 -13.09 -10.01
N THR A 482 -14.11 -14.13 -9.82
CA THR A 482 -13.60 -14.55 -8.50
C THR A 482 -12.32 -13.83 -8.10
N GLN A 483 -11.60 -13.25 -9.06
CA GLN A 483 -10.34 -12.54 -8.85
C GLN A 483 -10.56 -11.05 -8.56
N TYR A 484 -9.67 -10.45 -7.78
CA TYR A 484 -9.62 -9.00 -7.64
C TYR A 484 -8.94 -8.35 -8.84
N VAL A 485 -9.43 -7.17 -9.21
CA VAL A 485 -8.76 -6.26 -10.14
C VAL A 485 -7.86 -5.33 -9.34
N THR A 486 -6.63 -5.15 -9.78
CA THR A 486 -5.65 -4.29 -9.13
C THR A 486 -5.68 -2.88 -9.73
N ILE A 487 -5.75 -1.86 -8.89
CA ILE A 487 -5.63 -0.45 -9.28
C ILE A 487 -4.37 0.09 -8.59
N PRO A 488 -3.26 0.27 -9.31
CA PRO A 488 -2.03 0.82 -8.74
C PRO A 488 -2.27 2.24 -8.23
N LEU A 489 -1.77 2.55 -7.03
CA LEU A 489 -1.93 3.87 -6.43
C LEU A 489 -0.60 4.63 -6.36
N ILE A 490 0.47 3.97 -5.92
CA ILE A 490 1.76 4.59 -5.62
C ILE A 490 2.90 3.67 -6.04
N PHE A 491 3.98 4.27 -6.52
CA PHE A 491 5.26 3.62 -6.77
C PHE A 491 6.27 4.05 -5.71
N THR A 492 6.97 3.10 -5.13
CA THR A 492 8.09 3.36 -4.23
C THR A 492 9.36 2.69 -4.75
N ASP A 493 10.51 3.11 -4.28
CA ASP A 493 11.80 2.50 -4.65
C ASP A 493 12.15 1.28 -3.80
N SER A 494 11.31 0.96 -2.80
CA SER A 494 11.43 -0.22 -1.94
C SER A 494 10.08 -0.54 -1.26
N ALA A 495 10.01 -1.65 -0.54
CA ALA A 495 8.81 -2.18 0.09
C ALA A 495 8.06 -1.19 0.99
N ILE A 496 6.74 -1.24 0.92
CA ILE A 496 5.84 -0.68 1.93
C ILE A 496 5.48 -1.78 2.93
N ASN A 497 5.74 -1.54 4.21
CA ASN A 497 5.53 -2.52 5.28
C ASN A 497 4.25 -2.27 6.08
N ALA A 498 3.80 -1.02 6.16
CA ALA A 498 2.66 -0.64 6.99
C ALA A 498 1.82 0.44 6.33
N MET A 499 0.51 0.38 6.59
CA MET A 499 -0.48 1.37 6.17
C MET A 499 -1.40 1.74 7.33
N ALA A 500 -1.83 2.99 7.38
CA ALA A 500 -2.87 3.45 8.30
C ALA A 500 -3.67 4.59 7.69
N VAL A 501 -4.96 4.69 8.00
CA VAL A 501 -5.79 5.83 7.60
C VAL A 501 -6.04 6.71 8.80
N TYR A 502 -5.81 8.00 8.63
CA TYR A 502 -6.08 9.02 9.62
C TYR A 502 -6.54 10.32 8.96
N ASN A 503 -7.61 10.94 9.46
CA ASN A 503 -8.18 12.18 8.92
C ASN A 503 -8.36 12.15 7.38
N ASN A 504 -8.92 11.06 6.87
CA ASN A 504 -9.19 10.84 5.44
C ASN A 504 -7.94 10.82 4.53
N SER A 505 -6.77 10.65 5.12
CA SER A 505 -5.50 10.47 4.42
C SER A 505 -4.94 9.07 4.70
N LEU A 506 -4.34 8.46 3.69
CA LEU A 506 -3.60 7.22 3.84
C LEU A 506 -2.13 7.54 4.14
N TYR A 507 -1.64 7.04 5.24
CA TYR A 507 -0.24 7.04 5.63
C TYR A 507 0.35 5.68 5.34
N PHE A 508 1.55 5.65 4.80
CA PHE A 508 2.26 4.39 4.53
C PHE A 508 3.74 4.54 4.82
N GLY A 509 4.33 3.48 5.33
CA GLY A 509 5.72 3.44 5.75
C GLY A 509 6.43 2.17 5.30
N GLY A 510 7.76 2.26 5.14
CA GLY A 510 8.52 1.13 4.63
C GLY A 510 10.02 1.38 4.49
N GLY A 511 10.66 0.59 3.64
CA GLY A 511 12.07 0.73 3.31
C GLY A 511 12.39 1.83 2.28
N PHE A 512 11.39 2.43 1.66
CA PHE A 512 11.53 3.36 0.54
C PHE A 512 12.08 4.73 0.96
N VAL A 513 12.78 5.39 0.05
CA VAL A 513 13.21 6.79 0.20
C VAL A 513 12.44 7.70 -0.72
N TYR A 514 11.97 7.16 -1.86
CA TYR A 514 11.15 7.89 -2.83
C TYR A 514 9.76 7.26 -2.97
N SER A 515 8.76 8.11 -3.06
CA SER A 515 7.39 7.76 -3.38
C SER A 515 6.89 8.65 -4.51
N SER A 516 6.47 8.07 -5.64
CA SER A 516 5.97 8.79 -6.82
C SER A 516 6.84 10.00 -7.23
N ASN A 517 8.16 9.85 -7.26
CA ASN A 517 9.16 10.89 -7.54
C ASN A 517 9.44 11.91 -6.42
N ASN A 518 8.70 11.88 -5.34
CA ASN A 518 8.97 12.71 -4.17
C ASN A 518 9.90 11.99 -3.20
N ARG A 519 10.86 12.70 -2.63
CA ARG A 519 11.68 12.17 -1.55
C ARG A 519 10.88 12.24 -0.25
N THR A 520 10.50 11.09 0.29
CA THR A 520 9.61 10.98 1.45
C THR A 520 10.25 10.26 2.63
N ASN A 521 11.46 9.71 2.45
CA ASN A 521 12.29 9.13 3.51
C ASN A 521 11.50 8.20 4.46
N HIS A 522 11.13 7.02 3.95
CA HIS A 522 10.56 5.89 4.69
C HIS A 522 9.11 6.03 5.17
N ILE A 523 8.51 7.22 5.09
CA ILE A 523 7.11 7.44 5.44
C ILE A 523 6.51 8.54 4.57
N ALA A 524 5.27 8.33 4.13
CA ALA A 524 4.57 9.29 3.29
C ALA A 524 3.07 9.28 3.56
N GLN A 525 2.41 10.34 3.12
CA GLN A 525 0.96 10.52 3.15
C GLN A 525 0.43 10.75 1.75
N ILE A 526 -0.74 10.19 1.45
CA ILE A 526 -1.54 10.58 0.29
C ILE A 526 -2.96 10.93 0.72
N ASN A 527 -3.51 11.98 0.11
CA ASN A 527 -4.92 12.27 0.18
C ASN A 527 -5.63 11.39 -0.84
N VAL A 528 -6.06 10.21 -0.43
CA VAL A 528 -6.91 9.37 -1.25
C VAL A 528 -8.34 9.80 -0.96
N ALA A 529 -9.01 10.39 -1.95
CA ALA A 529 -10.45 10.43 -1.91
C ALA A 529 -10.93 8.97 -2.04
N PHE A 530 -11.10 8.28 -0.91
CA PHE A 530 -11.83 7.03 -0.86
C PHE A 530 -13.30 7.35 -1.13
N THR A 531 -13.58 7.73 -2.36
CA THR A 531 -14.96 7.84 -2.85
C THR A 531 -15.43 6.42 -3.09
N GLY A 532 -15.98 5.79 -2.05
CA GLY A 532 -16.94 4.73 -2.27
C GLY A 532 -17.94 5.25 -3.32
N ILE A 533 -18.35 4.37 -4.26
CA ILE A 533 -19.34 4.60 -5.32
C ILE A 533 -20.13 5.87 -5.07
N ASP A 534 -20.08 6.86 -5.98
CA ASP A 534 -20.73 8.17 -5.88
C ASP A 534 -22.05 8.16 -5.09
N LYS A 535 -21.94 8.27 -3.78
CA LYS A 535 -22.95 8.98 -3.02
C LYS A 535 -22.47 10.42 -3.03
N ALA A 536 -23.20 11.26 -3.73
CA ALA A 536 -23.11 12.71 -3.61
C ALA A 536 -22.78 13.08 -2.17
N PRO A 537 -21.97 14.13 -1.90
CA PRO A 537 -21.61 14.50 -0.54
C PRO A 537 -22.88 14.55 0.29
N VAL A 538 -23.08 13.51 1.10
CA VAL A 538 -24.20 13.48 2.03
C VAL A 538 -23.79 14.49 3.06
N THR A 539 -24.38 15.66 3.00
CA THR A 539 -24.38 16.59 4.15
C THR A 539 -24.75 15.74 5.36
N PRO A 540 -23.92 15.71 6.41
CA PRO A 540 -24.20 14.88 7.58
C PRO A 540 -25.62 15.15 8.02
N ILE A 541 -26.46 14.11 8.03
CA ILE A 541 -27.84 14.26 8.48
C ILE A 541 -27.77 14.66 9.94
N GLN A 542 -28.09 15.92 10.22
CA GLN A 542 -28.16 16.38 11.58
C GLN A 542 -29.44 15.84 12.22
N VAL A 543 -29.27 14.91 13.14
CA VAL A 543 -30.34 14.36 13.95
C VAL A 543 -30.37 15.08 15.29
N GLN A 544 -31.44 15.77 15.56
CA GLN A 544 -31.69 16.34 16.88
C GLN A 544 -32.45 15.32 17.73
N VAL A 545 -32.05 15.21 18.99
CA VAL A 545 -32.59 14.24 19.95
C VAL A 545 -32.89 14.95 21.27
N TYR A 546 -34.14 14.97 21.66
CA TYR A 546 -34.54 15.63 22.91
C TYR A 546 -35.75 14.96 23.59
N PRO A 547 -35.82 14.96 24.95
CA PRO A 547 -34.73 15.32 25.84
C PRO A 547 -33.56 14.32 25.76
N ASN A 548 -32.36 14.80 25.97
CA ASN A 548 -31.16 13.95 26.07
C ASN A 548 -30.26 14.55 27.18
N PRO A 549 -30.15 13.93 28.35
CA PRO A 549 -30.63 12.60 28.76
C PRO A 549 -32.17 12.44 28.78
N ALA A 550 -32.64 11.21 28.53
CA ALA A 550 -34.04 10.82 28.46
C ALA A 550 -34.41 9.78 29.53
N THR A 551 -35.64 9.85 30.10
CA THR A 551 -36.12 8.88 31.09
C THR A 551 -37.05 7.81 30.52
N GLY A 552 -38.04 8.17 29.72
CA GLY A 552 -39.04 7.20 29.22
C GLY A 552 -39.23 7.21 27.70
N ASN A 553 -39.06 8.36 27.08
CA ASN A 553 -39.13 8.51 25.63
C ASN A 553 -38.28 9.67 25.15
N VAL A 554 -37.99 9.67 23.86
CA VAL A 554 -37.20 10.68 23.20
C VAL A 554 -37.82 11.06 21.86
N THR A 555 -37.81 12.34 21.54
CA THR A 555 -38.16 12.83 20.21
C THR A 555 -36.91 12.92 19.37
N ILE A 556 -36.98 12.36 18.16
CA ILE A 556 -35.93 12.47 17.13
C ILE A 556 -36.46 13.32 15.98
N GLN A 557 -35.64 14.22 15.49
CA GLN A 557 -35.97 15.10 14.39
C GLN A 557 -34.81 15.17 13.41
N SER A 558 -35.08 15.02 12.10
CA SER A 558 -34.12 15.25 11.04
C SER A 558 -34.38 16.60 10.37
N ASN A 559 -33.28 17.28 9.96
CA ASN A 559 -33.39 18.56 9.28
C ASN A 559 -33.86 18.36 7.81
N GLY A 560 -35.20 18.42 7.61
CA GLY A 560 -35.82 18.51 6.28
C GLY A 560 -36.09 17.19 5.56
N ASN A 561 -35.77 16.02 6.12
CA ASN A 561 -36.03 14.72 5.51
C ASN A 561 -36.91 13.83 6.38
N ASN A 562 -37.72 12.97 5.78
CA ASN A 562 -38.44 11.95 6.54
C ASN A 562 -37.45 10.90 7.10
N ILE A 563 -37.62 10.55 8.34
CA ILE A 563 -36.94 9.43 8.99
C ILE A 563 -37.64 8.15 8.52
N LEU A 564 -36.93 7.27 7.85
CA LEU A 564 -37.42 5.99 7.35
C LEU A 564 -37.29 4.88 8.40
N GLN A 565 -36.23 4.94 9.19
CA GLN A 565 -35.92 3.97 10.23
C GLN A 565 -35.10 4.61 11.35
N ALA A 566 -35.32 4.19 12.56
CA ALA A 566 -34.50 4.52 13.73
C ALA A 566 -34.07 3.24 14.43
N GLU A 567 -32.77 3.15 14.79
CA GLU A 567 -32.20 2.03 15.51
C GLU A 567 -31.37 2.51 16.69
N LEU A 568 -31.47 1.81 17.82
CA LEU A 568 -30.61 2.03 18.98
C LEU A 568 -29.63 0.86 19.13
N LEU A 569 -28.38 1.19 19.29
CA LEU A 569 -27.31 0.25 19.61
C LEU A 569 -26.82 0.51 21.04
N ASP A 570 -26.59 -0.53 21.82
CA ASP A 570 -25.91 -0.44 23.11
C ASP A 570 -24.39 -0.21 22.93
N VAL A 571 -23.66 -0.08 24.03
CA VAL A 571 -22.22 0.17 24.05
C VAL A 571 -21.39 -0.97 23.42
N THR A 572 -21.97 -2.15 23.22
CA THR A 572 -21.35 -3.28 22.55
C THR A 572 -21.64 -3.31 21.04
N GLY A 573 -22.43 -2.37 20.53
CA GLY A 573 -22.89 -2.32 19.13
C GLY A 573 -24.09 -3.23 18.85
N ARG A 574 -24.66 -3.88 19.85
CA ARG A 574 -25.84 -4.73 19.71
C ARG A 574 -27.09 -3.86 19.53
N LYS A 575 -27.91 -4.17 18.55
CA LYS A 575 -29.18 -3.51 18.29
C LYS A 575 -30.21 -3.88 19.38
N VAL A 576 -30.68 -2.87 20.11
CA VAL A 576 -31.64 -3.02 21.21
C VAL A 576 -33.03 -2.49 20.88
N LEU A 577 -33.14 -1.65 19.82
CA LEU A 577 -34.43 -1.14 19.33
C LEU A 577 -34.31 -0.88 17.82
N SER A 578 -35.39 -1.16 17.08
CA SER A 578 -35.47 -0.81 15.65
C SER A 578 -36.92 -0.51 15.30
N GLU A 579 -37.20 0.70 14.78
CA GLU A 579 -38.53 1.14 14.37
C GLU A 579 -38.47 1.67 12.92
N LYS A 580 -39.42 1.21 12.08
CA LYS A 580 -39.65 1.78 10.76
C LYS A 580 -40.60 2.96 10.88
N LEU A 581 -40.23 4.07 10.28
CA LEU A 581 -40.93 5.34 10.38
C LEU A 581 -41.20 5.90 8.99
N ASN A 582 -41.88 6.99 8.85
CA ASN A 582 -41.97 7.78 7.62
C ASN A 582 -42.41 9.20 7.95
N THR A 583 -41.63 9.86 8.80
CA THR A 583 -41.97 11.19 9.32
C THR A 583 -40.69 12.00 9.59
N ALA A 584 -40.75 13.32 9.48
CA ALA A 584 -39.61 14.19 9.77
C ALA A 584 -39.30 14.27 11.27
N THR A 585 -40.30 13.94 12.13
CA THR A 585 -40.16 13.91 13.60
C THR A 585 -40.82 12.67 14.13
N ALA A 586 -40.15 11.89 14.95
CA ALA A 586 -40.67 10.66 15.56
C ALA A 586 -40.39 10.61 17.06
N ARG A 587 -41.16 9.84 17.77
CA ARG A 587 -41.01 9.63 19.20
C ARG A 587 -40.73 8.17 19.48
N LEU A 588 -39.55 7.88 20.04
CA LEU A 588 -39.13 6.54 20.42
C LEU A 588 -39.40 6.27 21.88
N GLN A 589 -39.90 5.07 22.20
CA GLN A 589 -40.13 4.60 23.56
C GLN A 589 -38.89 3.90 24.09
N LEU A 590 -38.41 4.33 25.26
CA LEU A 590 -37.19 3.80 25.88
C LEU A 590 -37.47 3.00 27.17
N ASN A 591 -38.74 2.77 27.51
CA ASN A 591 -39.14 2.20 28.80
C ASN A 591 -38.55 0.81 29.08
N ASN A 592 -38.26 0.03 28.02
CA ASN A 592 -37.73 -1.33 28.12
C ASN A 592 -36.19 -1.38 28.02
N LEU A 593 -35.54 -0.23 28.06
CA LEU A 593 -34.09 -0.15 28.02
C LEU A 593 -33.52 0.17 29.39
N GLU A 594 -32.41 -0.44 29.73
CA GLU A 594 -31.67 -0.15 30.96
C GLU A 594 -31.05 1.27 30.89
N PRO A 595 -30.84 1.93 32.04
CA PRO A 595 -30.08 3.18 32.09
C PRO A 595 -28.67 2.98 31.47
N GLY A 596 -28.29 3.88 30.58
CA GLY A 596 -27.00 3.74 29.89
C GLY A 596 -26.82 4.68 28.70
N VAL A 597 -25.71 4.49 28.00
CA VAL A 597 -25.35 5.22 26.78
C VAL A 597 -25.67 4.35 25.59
N TYR A 598 -26.36 4.94 24.61
CA TYR A 598 -26.77 4.30 23.37
C TYR A 598 -26.33 5.12 22.17
N THR A 599 -26.08 4.47 21.04
CA THR A 599 -25.93 5.13 19.74
C THR A 599 -27.25 5.04 19.00
N LEU A 600 -27.88 6.18 18.71
CA LEU A 600 -29.03 6.25 17.84
C LEU A 600 -28.59 6.41 16.40
N LEU A 601 -29.02 5.49 15.54
CA LEU A 601 -28.89 5.55 14.10
C LEU A 601 -30.23 5.92 13.48
N VAL A 602 -30.24 6.85 12.55
CA VAL A 602 -31.45 7.33 11.86
C VAL A 602 -31.23 7.27 10.36
N GLN A 603 -32.07 6.52 9.65
CA GLN A 603 -32.10 6.43 8.21
C GLN A 603 -33.08 7.45 7.62
N THR A 604 -32.63 8.16 6.59
CA THR A 604 -33.46 9.02 5.73
C THR A 604 -33.28 8.61 4.27
N PRO A 605 -34.06 9.14 3.32
CA PRO A 605 -33.87 8.89 1.89
C PRO A 605 -32.47 9.25 1.37
N THR A 606 -31.76 10.15 2.07
CA THR A 606 -30.44 10.65 1.67
C THR A 606 -29.27 9.95 2.38
N GLY A 607 -29.54 9.02 3.33
CA GLY A 607 -28.50 8.26 4.03
C GLY A 607 -28.80 8.02 5.50
N TRP A 608 -27.73 7.70 6.27
CA TRP A 608 -27.78 7.45 7.70
C TRP A 608 -27.13 8.61 8.47
N GLY A 609 -27.77 9.02 9.58
CA GLY A 609 -27.21 9.91 10.60
C GLY A 609 -27.06 9.17 11.92
N SER A 610 -26.13 9.59 12.77
CA SER A 610 -25.95 9.03 14.12
C SER A 610 -25.82 10.12 15.16
N THR A 611 -26.29 9.81 16.38
CA THR A 611 -26.12 10.67 17.54
C THR A 611 -26.12 9.85 18.83
N ARG A 612 -25.52 10.42 19.87
CA ARG A 612 -25.49 9.78 21.20
C ARG A 612 -26.78 10.03 21.96
N LEU A 613 -27.37 9.00 22.57
CA LEU A 613 -28.51 9.04 23.45
C LEU A 613 -28.12 8.53 24.84
N ILE A 614 -28.48 9.28 25.87
CA ILE A 614 -28.30 8.89 27.28
C ILE A 614 -29.67 8.57 27.88
N LYS A 615 -29.87 7.32 28.31
CA LYS A 615 -31.03 6.85 29.05
C LYS A 615 -30.73 6.91 30.55
N GLN A 616 -31.56 7.61 31.31
CA GLN A 616 -31.56 7.66 32.78
C GLN A 616 -32.57 6.68 33.38
#